data_431d9d2081f0a671ca61e6c904dca581
#
_entry.id   431d9d2081f0a671ca61e6c904dca581
#
_cell.length_a   1.000
_cell.length_b   1.000
_cell.length_c   1.000
_cell.angle_alpha   90.00
_cell.angle_beta   90.00
_cell.angle_gamma   90.00
#
_symmetry.space_group_name_H-M   'P 1'
#
loop_
_entity.id
_entity.type
_entity.pdbx_description
1 polymer ?
#
loop_
_entity_poly.entity_id
_entity_poly.type
_entity_poly.pdbx_seq_one_letter_code
_entity_poly.pdbx_strand_id
1 'polypeptide(L)' 'MATYMTIKGATIQVIAGDPANPAEGQVWYNSTTGTLKGYNG' A
#
# COMPACT_ATOMS: atom_id res chain seq x y z
N MET A 1 0.89 1.18 -15.01
CA MET A 1 -0.08 2.14 -14.47
C MET A 1 -0.37 1.78 -13.01
N ALA A 2 -0.37 2.77 -12.13
CA ALA A 2 -0.63 2.50 -10.71
C ALA A 2 -2.09 2.12 -10.48
N THR A 3 -2.31 1.18 -9.58
CA THR A 3 -3.63 0.73 -9.20
C THR A 3 -3.91 1.20 -7.78
N TYR A 4 -5.12 1.69 -7.56
CA TYR A 4 -5.50 2.22 -6.25
C TYR A 4 -6.81 1.61 -5.78
N MET A 5 -6.98 1.52 -4.48
CA MET A 5 -8.24 1.14 -3.85
C MET A 5 -8.65 2.22 -2.86
N THR A 6 -9.92 2.27 -2.50
CA THR A 6 -10.44 3.25 -1.56
C THR A 6 -10.91 2.55 -0.28
N ILE A 7 -10.44 3.02 0.86
CA ILE A 7 -10.85 2.51 2.17
C ILE A 7 -11.25 3.71 3.01
N LYS A 8 -12.52 3.81 3.37
CA LYS A 8 -13.07 4.90 4.17
C LYS A 8 -12.69 6.27 3.60
N GLY A 9 -12.74 6.40 2.27
CA GLY A 9 -12.43 7.65 1.59
C GLY A 9 -10.96 7.90 1.32
N ALA A 10 -10.06 7.07 1.84
CA ALA A 10 -8.63 7.18 1.56
C ALA A 10 -8.27 6.38 0.31
N THR A 11 -7.40 6.92 -0.52
CA THR A 11 -6.92 6.21 -1.71
C THR A 11 -5.63 5.45 -1.34
N ILE A 12 -5.66 4.14 -1.54
CA ILE A 12 -4.55 3.26 -1.16
C ILE A 12 -3.95 2.67 -2.42
N GLN A 13 -2.62 2.75 -2.55
CA GLN A 13 -1.93 2.16 -3.69
C GLN A 13 -1.94 0.63 -3.58
N VAL A 14 -2.27 -0.04 -4.68
CA VAL A 14 -2.24 -1.50 -4.76
C VAL A 14 -1.00 -1.90 -5.54
N ILE A 15 -0.11 -2.68 -4.91
CA ILE A 15 1.14 -3.13 -5.54
C ILE A 15 1.33 -4.63 -5.32
N ALA A 16 2.10 -5.26 -6.22
CA ALA A 16 2.31 -6.70 -6.17
C ALA A 16 3.34 -7.13 -5.13
N GLY A 17 4.08 -6.20 -4.56
CA GLY A 17 5.07 -6.48 -3.53
C GLY A 17 5.30 -5.26 -2.69
N ASP A 18 6.03 -5.42 -1.59
CA ASP A 18 6.32 -4.29 -0.73
C ASP A 18 7.32 -3.34 -1.40
N PRO A 19 7.19 -2.02 -1.21
CA PRO A 19 8.19 -1.10 -1.74
C PRO A 19 9.55 -1.34 -1.07
N ALA A 20 10.62 -1.13 -1.85
CA ALA A 20 11.98 -1.36 -1.34
C ALA A 20 12.35 -0.38 -0.22
N ASN A 21 11.90 0.87 -0.35
CA ASN A 21 12.22 1.92 0.62
C ASN A 21 10.94 2.68 0.97
N PRO A 22 10.06 2.10 1.79
CA PRO A 22 8.83 2.78 2.15
C PRO A 22 9.13 4.01 3.01
N ALA A 23 8.37 5.08 2.78
CA ALA A 23 8.46 6.27 3.60
C ALA A 23 7.66 6.09 4.88
N GLU A 24 8.07 6.77 5.94
CA GLU A 24 7.31 6.76 7.17
C GLU A 24 5.88 7.27 6.93
N GLY A 25 4.90 6.53 7.40
CA GLY A 25 3.50 6.87 7.19
C GLY A 25 2.93 6.35 5.88
N GLN A 26 3.75 5.70 5.05
CA GLN A 26 3.27 5.14 3.79
C GLN A 26 2.39 3.91 4.05
N VAL A 27 1.28 3.83 3.31
CA VAL A 27 0.34 2.70 3.41
C VAL A 27 0.11 2.16 2.00
N TRP A 28 0.09 0.85 1.87
CA TRP A 28 -0.16 0.20 0.58
C TRP A 28 -0.86 -1.13 0.79
N TYR A 29 -1.49 -1.63 -0.29
CA TYR A 29 -2.09 -2.96 -0.28
C TYR A 29 -1.22 -3.89 -1.14
N ASN A 30 -0.70 -4.96 -0.52
CA ASN A 30 0.11 -5.94 -1.23
C ASN A 30 -0.83 -6.98 -1.84
N SER A 31 -1.02 -6.93 -3.17
CA SER A 31 -1.98 -7.80 -3.85
C SER A 31 -1.50 -9.25 -3.95
N THR A 32 -0.20 -9.49 -3.81
CA THR A 32 0.34 -10.84 -3.83
C THR A 32 -0.02 -11.61 -2.56
N THR A 33 0.08 -10.96 -1.41
CA THR A 33 -0.23 -11.61 -0.13
C THR A 33 -1.65 -11.31 0.34
N GLY A 34 -2.33 -10.33 -0.28
CA GLY A 34 -3.67 -9.91 0.11
C GLY A 34 -3.68 -9.17 1.44
N THR A 35 -2.64 -8.42 1.74
CA THR A 35 -2.46 -7.77 3.04
C THR A 35 -2.31 -6.27 2.89
N LEU A 36 -3.04 -5.51 3.70
CA LEU A 36 -2.86 -4.06 3.82
C LEU A 36 -1.72 -3.82 4.81
N LYS A 37 -0.75 -3.00 4.40
CA LYS A 37 0.44 -2.75 5.22
C LYS A 37 0.70 -1.26 5.37
N GLY A 38 1.35 -0.90 6.48
CA GLY A 38 1.79 0.45 6.72
C GLY A 38 3.20 0.46 7.29
N TYR A 39 3.92 1.56 7.02
CA TYR A 39 5.28 1.72 7.49
C TYR A 39 5.36 2.91 8.45
N ASN A 40 5.86 2.69 9.64
CA ASN A 40 5.94 3.75 10.66
C ASN A 40 7.37 3.98 11.16
N GLY A 41 8.32 3.65 10.31
CA GLY A 41 9.73 3.78 10.68
C GLY A 41 10.24 2.53 11.31
#